data_e95065120d5d631c15fa8620636fadaa
#
_entry.id   e95065120d5d631c15fa8620636fadaa
#
_cell.length_a   1.000
_cell.length_b   1.000
_cell.length_c   1.000
_cell.angle_alpha   90.00
_cell.angle_beta   90.00
_cell.angle_gamma   90.00
#
_symmetry.space_group_name_H-M   'P 1'
#
loop_
_entity.id
_entity.type
_entity.pdbx_description
1 polymer ?
#
loop_
_entity_poly.entity_id
_entity_poly.type
_entity_poly.pdbx_seq_one_letter_code
_entity_poly.pdbx_strand_id
1 'polypeptide(L)'
;MDSDRLKHSLAVANKMVKIGQEKGFNDIQLQELFVLGYNHDIGYRFATDKSKHNIVGGEILKSANYKYWQEIYNHGNPSTNYSSLYLDILNQADMQIDKYGNNVSYDERLEDIKQRYGINSIQYTNSQKIIEKCKMEETKWKFYLQVVHLMRKQLKN
;
A
#
# COMPACT_ATOMS: atom_id res chain seq x y z
N MET A 1 -17.76 10.21 0.59
CA MET A 1 -16.94 9.10 1.13
C MET A 1 -17.43 8.84 2.56
N ASP A 2 -17.67 7.61 2.92
CA ASP A 2 -18.13 7.32 4.28
C ASP A 2 -17.01 7.49 5.32
N SER A 3 -17.41 7.57 6.59
CA SER A 3 -16.50 7.81 7.71
C SER A 3 -15.43 6.72 7.87
N ASP A 4 -15.80 5.45 7.62
CA ASP A 4 -14.87 4.34 7.77
C ASP A 4 -13.81 4.35 6.67
N ARG A 5 -14.20 4.67 5.44
CA ARG A 5 -13.27 4.82 4.32
C ARG A 5 -12.25 5.92 4.57
N LEU A 6 -12.71 7.04 5.15
CA LEU A 6 -11.83 8.14 5.49
C LEU A 6 -10.83 7.76 6.60
N LYS A 7 -11.29 7.04 7.62
CA LYS A 7 -10.43 6.52 8.69
C LYS A 7 -9.38 5.55 8.14
N HIS A 8 -9.81 4.64 7.25
CA HIS A 8 -8.91 3.71 6.58
C HIS A 8 -7.83 4.47 5.79
N SER A 9 -8.23 5.41 4.94
CA SER A 9 -7.30 6.17 4.10
C SER A 9 -6.31 6.99 4.93
N LEU A 10 -6.75 7.61 6.01
CA LEU A 10 -5.87 8.35 6.93
C LEU A 10 -4.87 7.42 7.62
N ALA A 11 -5.32 6.26 8.07
CA ALA A 11 -4.44 5.27 8.70
C ALA A 11 -3.43 4.69 7.72
N VAL A 12 -3.82 4.43 6.47
CA VAL A 12 -2.90 4.02 5.40
C VAL A 12 -1.85 5.10 5.15
N ALA A 13 -2.25 6.37 5.05
CA ALA A 13 -1.32 7.48 4.88
C ALA A 13 -0.27 7.55 6.01
N ASN A 14 -0.71 7.45 7.26
CA ASN A 14 0.18 7.45 8.42
C ASN A 14 1.11 6.22 8.43
N LYS A 15 0.61 5.06 8.05
CA LYS A 15 1.41 3.82 7.93
C LYS A 15 2.49 3.96 6.86
N MET A 16 2.17 4.54 5.72
CA MET A 16 3.14 4.80 4.64
C MET A 16 4.25 5.72 5.11
N VAL A 17 3.92 6.78 5.84
CA VAL A 17 4.92 7.69 6.43
C VAL A 17 5.85 6.93 7.39
N LYS A 18 5.30 6.09 8.25
CA LYS A 18 6.09 5.27 9.17
C LYS A 18 7.06 4.35 8.43
N ILE A 19 6.59 3.64 7.40
CA ILE A 19 7.44 2.77 6.57
C ILE A 19 8.53 3.61 5.89
N GLY A 20 8.19 4.78 5.35
CA GLY A 20 9.15 5.68 4.72
C GLY A 20 10.22 6.20 5.69
N GLN A 21 9.84 6.53 6.91
CA GLN A 21 10.78 6.92 7.98
C GLN A 21 11.77 5.79 8.29
N GLU A 22 11.31 4.55 8.39
CA GLU A 22 12.15 3.38 8.61
C GLU A 22 13.13 3.15 7.44
N LYS A 23 12.77 3.57 6.23
CA LYS A 23 13.62 3.50 5.02
C LYS A 23 14.53 4.71 4.84
N GLY A 24 14.47 5.70 5.74
CA GLY A 24 15.31 6.88 5.70
C GLY A 24 14.87 7.94 4.68
N PHE A 25 13.60 7.98 4.32
CA PHE A 25 13.05 8.99 3.40
C PHE A 25 13.14 10.39 3.99
N ASN A 26 13.37 11.39 3.12
CA ASN A 26 13.37 12.81 3.52
C ASN A 26 11.94 13.35 3.69
N ASP A 27 11.82 14.57 4.22
CA ASP A 27 10.52 15.19 4.53
C ASP A 27 9.63 15.35 3.30
N ILE A 28 10.19 15.67 2.14
CA ILE A 28 9.43 15.80 0.89
C ILE A 28 8.84 14.45 0.49
N GLN A 29 9.65 13.39 0.53
CA GLN A 29 9.19 12.03 0.23
C GLN A 29 8.13 11.55 1.22
N LEU A 30 8.26 11.87 2.50
CA LEU A 30 7.27 11.52 3.51
C LEU A 30 5.93 12.23 3.27
N GLN A 31 5.95 13.50 2.84
CA GLN A 31 4.74 14.21 2.43
C GLN A 31 4.10 13.58 1.19
N GLU A 32 4.90 13.20 0.20
CA GLU A 32 4.40 12.52 -0.99
C GLU A 32 3.74 11.18 -0.64
N LEU A 33 4.31 10.40 0.28
CA LEU A 33 3.73 9.15 0.76
C LEU A 33 2.40 9.38 1.48
N PHE A 34 2.33 10.42 2.33
CA PHE A 34 1.09 10.76 3.02
C PHE A 34 -0.04 11.09 2.04
N VAL A 35 0.23 11.97 1.09
CA VAL A 35 -0.76 12.37 0.07
C VAL A 35 -1.20 11.18 -0.76
N LEU A 36 -0.27 10.32 -1.16
CA LEU A 36 -0.56 9.10 -1.91
C LEU A 36 -1.49 8.16 -1.12
N GLY A 37 -1.13 7.85 0.11
CA GLY A 37 -1.92 6.97 0.98
C GLY A 37 -3.31 7.53 1.29
N TYR A 38 -3.40 8.83 1.53
CA TYR A 38 -4.68 9.48 1.81
C TYR A 38 -5.65 9.41 0.62
N ASN A 39 -5.13 9.46 -0.60
CA ASN A 39 -5.93 9.47 -1.83
C ASN A 39 -6.06 8.11 -2.53
N HIS A 40 -5.44 7.05 -2.02
CA HIS A 40 -5.39 5.79 -2.77
C HIS A 40 -6.77 5.21 -3.09
N ASP A 41 -7.74 5.43 -2.23
CA ASP A 41 -9.11 4.91 -2.34
C ASP A 41 -10.12 5.93 -2.91
N ILE A 42 -9.66 7.06 -3.46
CA ILE A 42 -10.54 8.11 -3.99
C ILE A 42 -11.54 7.58 -5.04
N GLY A 43 -11.17 6.54 -5.75
CA GLY A 43 -12.02 5.92 -6.76
C GLY A 43 -13.32 5.33 -6.23
N TYR A 44 -13.39 4.96 -4.96
CA TYR A 44 -14.63 4.46 -4.36
C TYR A 44 -15.79 5.46 -4.44
N ARG A 45 -15.47 6.75 -4.43
CA ARG A 45 -16.48 7.81 -4.54
C ARG A 45 -17.14 7.85 -5.92
N PHE A 46 -16.42 7.44 -6.95
CA PHE A 46 -16.82 7.64 -8.35
C PHE A 46 -17.08 6.32 -9.10
N ALA A 47 -16.53 5.21 -8.63
CA ALA A 47 -16.68 3.92 -9.31
C ALA A 47 -18.09 3.36 -9.15
N THR A 48 -18.72 2.98 -10.25
CA THR A 48 -19.97 2.21 -10.26
C THR A 48 -19.72 0.80 -9.77
N ASP A 49 -18.71 0.15 -10.32
CA ASP A 49 -18.18 -1.14 -9.86
C ASP A 49 -17.04 -0.87 -8.86
N LYS A 50 -17.29 -1.15 -7.59
CA LYS A 50 -16.33 -0.87 -6.51
C LYS A 50 -15.05 -1.70 -6.60
N SER A 51 -15.09 -2.83 -7.30
CA SER A 51 -13.89 -3.63 -7.56
C SER A 51 -12.88 -2.94 -8.48
N LYS A 52 -13.30 -1.89 -9.17
CA LYS A 52 -12.47 -1.08 -10.09
C LYS A 52 -12.10 0.29 -9.51
N HIS A 53 -12.24 0.48 -8.21
CA HIS A 53 -11.95 1.77 -7.56
C HIS A 53 -10.53 2.26 -7.83
N ASN A 54 -9.56 1.35 -7.89
CA ASN A 54 -8.16 1.67 -8.18
C ASN A 54 -7.99 2.25 -9.59
N ILE A 55 -8.59 1.62 -10.59
CA ILE A 55 -8.56 2.09 -11.99
C ILE A 55 -9.22 3.46 -12.11
N VAL A 56 -10.44 3.58 -11.59
CA VAL A 56 -11.20 4.83 -11.64
C VAL A 56 -10.46 5.96 -10.90
N GLY A 57 -9.93 5.69 -9.72
CA GLY A 57 -9.15 6.67 -8.95
C GLY A 57 -7.89 7.10 -9.69
N GLY A 58 -7.16 6.15 -10.25
CA GLY A 58 -5.96 6.43 -11.04
C GLY A 58 -6.25 7.30 -12.27
N GLU A 59 -7.30 7.02 -13.00
CA GLU A 59 -7.69 7.82 -14.19
C GLU A 59 -8.12 9.24 -13.83
N ILE A 60 -8.87 9.40 -12.75
CA ILE A 60 -9.25 10.73 -12.25
C ILE A 60 -7.99 11.56 -11.91
N LEU A 61 -7.07 10.96 -11.18
CA LEU A 61 -5.85 11.64 -10.76
C LEU A 61 -4.87 11.87 -11.90
N LYS A 62 -4.84 10.98 -12.90
CA LYS A 62 -4.12 11.21 -14.16
C LYS A 62 -4.64 12.45 -14.88
N SER A 63 -5.97 12.60 -14.98
CA SER A 63 -6.60 13.77 -15.58
C SER A 63 -6.29 15.07 -14.82
N ALA A 64 -6.04 14.98 -13.52
CA ALA A 64 -5.63 16.09 -12.66
C ALA A 64 -4.10 16.32 -12.64
N ASN A 65 -3.33 15.62 -13.47
CA ASN A 65 -1.87 15.68 -13.54
C ASN A 65 -1.17 15.31 -12.21
N TYR A 66 -1.77 14.42 -11.42
CA TYR A 66 -1.15 13.94 -10.19
C TYR A 66 0.03 13.00 -10.51
N LYS A 67 1.19 13.31 -9.97
CA LYS A 67 2.45 12.62 -10.27
C LYS A 67 2.38 11.10 -10.02
N TYR A 68 1.71 10.66 -8.96
CA TYR A 68 1.65 9.26 -8.53
C TYR A 68 0.33 8.58 -8.87
N TRP A 69 -0.30 8.96 -9.97
CA TRP A 69 -1.55 8.34 -10.41
C TRP A 69 -1.39 6.84 -10.74
N GLN A 70 -0.21 6.42 -11.20
CA GLN A 70 0.05 5.01 -11.54
C GLN A 70 0.07 4.12 -10.30
N GLU A 71 0.55 4.61 -9.19
CA GLU A 71 0.51 3.89 -7.90
C GLU A 71 -0.94 3.64 -7.49
N ILE A 72 -1.80 4.61 -7.61
CA ILE A 72 -3.22 4.45 -7.30
C ILE A 72 -3.91 3.52 -8.30
N TYR A 73 -3.64 3.68 -9.59
CA TYR A 73 -4.19 2.84 -10.64
C TYR A 73 -3.85 1.36 -10.45
N ASN A 74 -2.65 1.06 -9.98
CA ASN A 74 -2.12 -0.29 -9.88
C ASN A 74 -2.17 -0.90 -8.47
N HIS A 75 -2.56 -0.14 -7.44
CA HIS A 75 -2.59 -0.70 -6.09
C HIS A 75 -3.59 -1.85 -5.98
N GLY A 76 -3.22 -2.87 -5.22
CA GLY A 76 -4.04 -4.06 -5.04
C GLY A 76 -4.14 -4.97 -6.27
N ASN A 77 -3.45 -4.67 -7.37
CA ASN A 77 -3.42 -5.50 -8.58
C ASN A 77 -2.14 -6.34 -8.62
N PRO A 78 -2.21 -7.65 -8.34
CA PRO A 78 -1.02 -8.50 -8.31
C PRO A 78 -0.46 -8.81 -9.70
N SER A 79 -1.21 -8.53 -10.77
CA SER A 79 -0.84 -8.84 -12.15
C SER A 79 -0.27 -7.65 -12.92
N THR A 80 -0.09 -6.49 -12.26
CA THR A 80 0.47 -5.31 -12.91
C THR A 80 1.93 -5.51 -13.29
N ASN A 81 2.32 -4.97 -14.44
CA ASN A 81 3.72 -4.84 -14.86
C ASN A 81 4.37 -3.54 -14.35
N TYR A 82 3.58 -2.63 -13.81
CA TYR A 82 4.10 -1.40 -13.20
C TYR A 82 4.74 -1.70 -11.85
N SER A 83 5.89 -1.12 -11.60
CA SER A 83 6.67 -1.32 -10.38
C SER A 83 7.26 0.00 -9.91
N SER A 84 7.10 0.31 -8.64
CA SER A 84 7.77 1.44 -7.98
C SER A 84 7.89 1.16 -6.49
N LEU A 85 8.85 1.81 -5.85
CA LEU A 85 8.99 1.74 -4.38
C LEU A 85 7.75 2.29 -3.67
N TYR A 86 7.15 3.36 -4.20
CA TYR A 86 5.94 3.95 -3.61
C TYR A 86 4.73 3.02 -3.73
N LEU A 87 4.60 2.28 -4.83
CA LEU A 87 3.55 1.25 -4.96
C LEU A 87 3.75 0.12 -3.95
N ASP A 88 4.98 -0.34 -3.75
CA ASP A 88 5.28 -1.38 -2.76
C ASP A 88 4.91 -0.92 -1.35
N ILE A 89 5.26 0.30 -0.99
CA ILE A 89 4.92 0.88 0.32
C ILE A 89 3.40 1.04 0.46
N LEU A 90 2.71 1.48 -0.58
CA LEU A 90 1.25 1.61 -0.58
C LEU A 90 0.58 0.25 -0.34
N ASN A 91 0.97 -0.79 -1.07
CA ASN A 91 0.41 -2.12 -0.89
C ASN A 91 0.71 -2.69 0.50
N GLN A 92 1.91 -2.50 1.02
CA GLN A 92 2.26 -2.92 2.39
C GLN A 92 1.39 -2.24 3.43
N ALA A 93 1.20 -0.93 3.31
CA ALA A 93 0.39 -0.17 4.25
C ALA A 93 -1.09 -0.56 4.18
N ASP A 94 -1.66 -0.63 2.98
CA ASP A 94 -3.07 -0.97 2.76
C ASP A 94 -3.42 -2.36 3.30
N MET A 95 -2.53 -3.33 3.14
CA MET A 95 -2.73 -4.70 3.63
C MET A 95 -2.50 -4.87 5.14
N GLN A 96 -2.12 -3.83 5.85
CA GLN A 96 -1.92 -3.82 7.31
C GLN A 96 -2.88 -2.87 8.04
N ILE A 97 -3.87 -2.32 7.34
CA ILE A 97 -4.90 -1.44 7.91
C ILE A 97 -6.28 -2.04 7.58
N ASP A 98 -7.13 -2.22 8.58
CA ASP A 98 -8.50 -2.70 8.35
C ASP A 98 -9.43 -1.56 7.87
N LYS A 99 -10.69 -1.90 7.59
CA LYS A 99 -11.66 -0.91 7.11
C LYS A 99 -11.98 0.21 8.11
N TYR A 100 -11.68 0.01 9.39
CA TYR A 100 -11.90 0.98 10.45
C TYR A 100 -10.67 1.83 10.77
N GLY A 101 -9.56 1.59 10.10
CA GLY A 101 -8.30 2.31 10.33
C GLY A 101 -7.41 1.71 11.42
N ASN A 102 -7.65 0.47 11.83
CA ASN A 102 -6.82 -0.20 12.83
C ASN A 102 -5.63 -0.90 12.16
N ASN A 103 -4.48 -0.89 12.86
CA ASN A 103 -3.33 -1.71 12.47
C ASN A 103 -3.65 -3.19 12.72
N VAL A 104 -3.45 -4.00 11.70
CA VAL A 104 -3.67 -5.46 11.73
C VAL A 104 -2.49 -6.17 11.08
N SER A 105 -2.32 -7.47 11.38
CA SER A 105 -1.37 -8.30 10.65
C SER A 105 -1.88 -8.60 9.23
N TYR A 106 -0.99 -9.05 8.35
CA TYR A 106 -1.40 -9.53 7.02
C TYR A 106 -2.42 -10.66 7.12
N ASP A 107 -2.25 -11.58 8.06
CA ASP A 107 -3.16 -12.71 8.24
C ASP A 107 -4.54 -12.26 8.74
N GLU A 108 -4.58 -11.32 9.68
CA GLU A 108 -5.85 -10.72 10.15
C GLU A 108 -6.57 -9.96 9.03
N ARG A 109 -5.83 -9.21 8.22
CA ARG A 109 -6.38 -8.50 7.07
C ARG A 109 -6.96 -9.46 6.04
N LEU A 110 -6.24 -10.53 5.74
CA LEU A 110 -6.66 -11.55 4.78
C LEU A 110 -7.92 -12.27 5.26
N GLU A 111 -8.00 -12.61 6.54
CA GLU A 111 -9.19 -13.24 7.13
C GLU A 111 -10.41 -12.31 7.08
N ASP A 112 -10.24 -11.01 7.36
CA ASP A 112 -11.30 -10.02 7.22
C ASP A 112 -11.83 -9.94 5.78
N ILE A 113 -10.94 -9.92 4.78
CA ILE A 113 -11.32 -9.90 3.37
C ILE A 113 -12.05 -11.19 2.99
N LYS A 114 -11.58 -12.34 3.46
CA LYS A 114 -12.23 -13.64 3.25
C LYS A 114 -13.65 -13.67 3.80
N GLN A 115 -13.85 -13.15 5.01
CA GLN A 115 -15.18 -13.10 5.64
C GLN A 115 -16.13 -12.18 4.88
N ARG A 116 -15.65 -11.06 4.35
CA ARG A 116 -16.50 -10.10 3.63
C ARG A 116 -16.83 -10.52 2.21
N TYR A 117 -15.91 -11.13 1.49
CA TYR A 117 -16.05 -11.42 0.07
C TYR A 117 -16.10 -12.92 -0.27
N GLY A 118 -15.67 -13.80 0.63
CA GLY A 118 -15.61 -15.24 0.44
C GLY A 118 -14.27 -15.72 -0.10
N ILE A 119 -13.97 -16.98 0.19
CA ILE A 119 -12.69 -17.65 -0.18
C ILE A 119 -12.49 -17.76 -1.70
N ASN A 120 -13.58 -17.78 -2.46
CA ASN A 120 -13.53 -17.90 -3.93
C ASN A 120 -13.62 -16.55 -4.65
N SER A 121 -13.60 -15.43 -3.90
CA SER A 121 -13.68 -14.10 -4.48
C SER A 121 -12.36 -13.66 -5.12
N ILE A 122 -12.46 -12.81 -6.13
CA ILE A 122 -11.28 -12.19 -6.73
C ILE A 122 -10.55 -11.27 -5.74
N GLN A 123 -11.30 -10.63 -4.84
CA GLN A 123 -10.74 -9.77 -3.79
C GLN A 123 -9.82 -10.59 -2.86
N TYR A 124 -10.26 -11.76 -2.41
CA TYR A 124 -9.46 -12.64 -1.57
C TYR A 124 -8.22 -13.15 -2.31
N THR A 125 -8.38 -13.66 -3.52
CA THR A 125 -7.28 -14.19 -4.32
C THR A 125 -6.23 -13.12 -4.63
N ASN A 126 -6.65 -11.93 -5.01
CA ASN A 126 -5.73 -10.81 -5.27
C ASN A 126 -5.01 -10.38 -3.99
N SER A 127 -5.72 -10.31 -2.88
CA SER A 127 -5.12 -9.93 -1.59
C SER A 127 -4.06 -10.94 -1.13
N GLN A 128 -4.28 -12.24 -1.32
CA GLN A 128 -3.27 -13.26 -1.04
C GLN A 128 -1.98 -13.00 -1.82
N LYS A 129 -2.09 -12.75 -3.13
CA LYS A 129 -0.94 -12.51 -4.01
C LYS A 129 -0.22 -11.20 -3.67
N ILE A 130 -0.96 -10.15 -3.35
CA ILE A 130 -0.38 -8.87 -2.91
C ILE A 130 0.38 -9.04 -1.58
N ILE A 131 -0.20 -9.73 -0.61
CA ILE A 131 0.43 -10.00 0.69
C ILE A 131 1.71 -10.81 0.52
N GLU A 132 1.72 -11.82 -0.36
CA GLU A 132 2.94 -12.57 -0.68
C GLU A 132 4.05 -11.66 -1.22
N LYS A 133 3.72 -10.75 -2.14
CA LYS A 133 4.67 -9.75 -2.65
C LYS A 133 5.17 -8.84 -1.54
N CYS A 134 4.28 -8.34 -0.68
CA CYS A 134 4.66 -7.50 0.46
C CYS A 134 5.65 -8.19 1.40
N LYS A 135 5.40 -9.46 1.73
CA LYS A 135 6.29 -10.26 2.58
C LYS A 135 7.66 -10.47 1.94
N MET A 136 7.71 -10.70 0.63
CA MET A 136 8.96 -10.81 -0.12
C MET A 136 9.76 -9.51 -0.10
N GLU A 137 9.12 -8.37 -0.33
CA GLU A 137 9.79 -7.06 -0.29
C GLU A 137 10.32 -6.72 1.12
N GLU A 138 9.57 -7.04 2.16
CA GLU A 138 10.02 -6.87 3.55
C GLU A 138 11.23 -7.75 3.87
N THR A 139 11.25 -8.99 3.39
CA THR A 139 12.39 -9.90 3.57
C THR A 139 13.64 -9.37 2.86
N LYS A 140 13.51 -8.87 1.63
CA LYS A 140 14.62 -8.26 0.89
C LYS A 140 15.17 -7.02 1.61
N TRP A 141 14.29 -6.19 2.17
CA TRP A 141 14.69 -5.01 2.92
C TRP A 141 15.47 -5.37 4.20
N LYS A 142 14.99 -6.35 4.96
CA LYS A 142 15.68 -6.85 6.15
C LYS A 142 17.08 -7.38 5.81
N PHE A 143 17.20 -8.16 4.74
CA PHE A 143 18.47 -8.66 4.25
C PHE A 143 19.43 -7.52 3.87
N TYR A 144 18.94 -6.53 3.13
CA TYR A 144 19.71 -5.34 2.76
C TYR A 144 20.26 -4.62 4.01
N LEU A 145 19.44 -4.42 5.03
CA LEU A 145 19.86 -3.77 6.28
C LEU A 145 20.95 -4.58 7.00
N GLN A 146 20.86 -5.91 7.00
CA GLN A 146 21.90 -6.78 7.58
C GLN A 146 23.22 -6.63 6.84
N VAL A 147 23.21 -6.63 5.52
CA VAL A 147 24.41 -6.44 4.69
C VAL A 147 25.05 -5.07 4.95
N VAL A 148 24.26 -4.00 4.95
CA VAL A 148 24.76 -2.65 5.25
C VAL A 148 25.38 -2.56 6.64
N HIS A 149 24.76 -3.19 7.64
CA HIS A 149 25.28 -3.22 9.01
C HIS A 149 26.64 -3.94 9.08
N LEU A 150 26.79 -5.07 8.42
CA LEU A 150 28.06 -5.82 8.34
C LEU A 150 29.15 -4.99 7.65
N MET A 151 28.83 -4.35 6.54
CA MET A 151 29.77 -3.47 5.83
C MET A 151 30.25 -2.30 6.68
N ARG A 152 29.36 -1.67 7.43
CA ARG A 152 29.70 -0.58 8.37
C ARG A 152 30.62 -1.04 9.49
N LYS A 153 30.43 -2.26 10.00
CA LYS A 153 31.35 -2.84 11.00
C LYS A 153 32.74 -3.05 10.43
N GLN A 154 32.86 -3.53 9.20
CA GLN A 154 34.17 -3.74 8.55
C GLN A 154 34.92 -2.42 8.34
N LEU A 155 34.23 -1.33 8.01
CA LEU A 155 34.85 -0.02 7.81
C LEU A 155 35.37 0.64 9.11
N LYS A 156 34.91 0.19 10.28
CA LYS A 156 35.36 0.69 11.60
C LYS A 156 36.58 -0.06 12.14
N ASN A 157 36.94 -1.17 11.56
CA ASN A 157 38.12 -1.97 11.90
C ASN A 157 39.24 -1.68 10.91
#